data_7a8244eeaa40d13e335eeb536f9403a5
#
_entry.id   7a8244eeaa40d13e335eeb536f9403a5
#
_cell.length_a   1.000
_cell.length_b   1.000
_cell.length_c   1.000
_cell.angle_alpha   90.00
_cell.angle_beta   90.00
_cell.angle_gamma   90.00
#
_symmetry.space_group_name_H-M   'P 1'
#
loop_
_entity.id
_entity.type
_entity.pdbx_description
1 polymer ?
#
loop_
_entity_poly.entity_id
_entity_poly.type
_entity_poly.pdbx_seq_one_letter_code
_entity_poly.pdbx_strand_id
1 'polypeptide(L)'
;MICLQSIQFRYPQSSFRLSIPQLEIKETEKVAVVGPSGCGKTTLLNLISGILVPDQGTLISCDIDLNTLNDSQRRVYRISKIGFVFQEFELIDYLNVRENILLPYYINQALKLDQNVQDRVQELAVSMQIDQYLNGRIDQISQGERQRVAICRALLPQPEILLADEPTGNLDPANKRLIRDLLLEHAAQTNATLIMVTHDDRLLDQFDRTIDIEQFHEVISAS
;
A
#
# COMPACT_ATOMS: atom_id res chain seq x y z
N MET A 1 -0.88 -9.55 -12.23
CA MET A 1 0.47 -10.11 -11.87
C MET A 1 1.47 -8.99 -11.72
N ILE A 2 2.45 -9.12 -10.80
CA ILE A 2 3.57 -8.17 -10.66
C ILE A 2 4.86 -8.92 -10.97
N CYS A 3 5.68 -8.37 -11.85
CA CYS A 3 6.93 -8.98 -12.29
C CYS A 3 8.05 -7.92 -12.31
N LEU A 4 9.10 -8.17 -11.52
CA LEU A 4 10.32 -7.38 -11.47
C LEU A 4 11.46 -8.23 -12.04
N GLN A 5 12.18 -7.72 -13.04
CA GLN A 5 13.30 -8.43 -13.69
C GLN A 5 14.51 -7.51 -13.79
N SER A 6 15.63 -7.96 -13.22
CA SER A 6 16.93 -7.25 -13.25
C SER A 6 16.83 -5.81 -12.76
N ILE A 7 15.97 -5.56 -11.75
CA ILE A 7 15.77 -4.23 -11.19
C ILE A 7 17.04 -3.80 -10.48
N GLN A 8 17.48 -2.58 -10.79
CA GLN A 8 18.51 -1.85 -10.06
C GLN A 8 17.93 -0.50 -9.64
N PHE A 9 18.06 -0.16 -8.38
CA PHE A 9 17.61 1.13 -7.85
C PHE A 9 18.56 1.67 -6.80
N ARG A 10 18.81 2.98 -6.83
CA ARG A 10 19.56 3.73 -5.82
C ARG A 10 18.92 5.09 -5.57
N TYR A 11 18.99 5.56 -4.34
CA TYR A 11 18.66 6.95 -4.06
C TYR A 11 19.83 7.87 -4.42
N PRO A 12 19.58 9.07 -4.98
CA PRO A 12 20.61 10.07 -5.20
C PRO A 12 21.34 10.36 -3.87
N GLN A 13 22.68 10.41 -3.91
CA GLN A 13 23.54 10.74 -2.75
C GLN A 13 23.43 9.76 -1.55
N SER A 14 22.98 8.53 -1.75
CA SER A 14 22.86 7.48 -0.74
C SER A 14 23.75 6.29 -1.12
N SER A 15 24.27 5.59 -0.10
CA SER A 15 24.91 4.27 -0.29
C SER A 15 23.91 3.13 -0.48
N PHE A 16 22.63 3.40 -0.27
CA PHE A 16 21.57 2.39 -0.43
C PHE A 16 21.46 1.93 -1.89
N ARG A 17 21.46 0.62 -2.07
CA ARG A 17 21.19 -0.04 -3.36
C ARG A 17 20.24 -1.20 -3.17
N LEU A 18 19.29 -1.32 -4.09
CA LEU A 18 18.38 -2.45 -4.18
C LEU A 18 18.59 -3.13 -5.52
N SER A 19 18.91 -4.43 -5.49
CA SER A 19 19.13 -5.26 -6.69
C SER A 19 18.18 -6.45 -6.61
N ILE A 20 17.19 -6.49 -7.50
CA ILE A 20 16.21 -7.59 -7.57
C ILE A 20 16.41 -8.31 -8.90
N PRO A 21 17.11 -9.46 -8.92
CA PRO A 21 17.31 -10.23 -10.14
C PRO A 21 15.98 -10.67 -10.76
N GLN A 22 15.11 -11.23 -9.92
CA GLN A 22 13.76 -11.66 -10.32
C GLN A 22 12.86 -11.70 -9.07
N LEU A 23 11.66 -11.12 -9.20
CA LEU A 23 10.59 -11.24 -8.22
C LEU A 23 9.25 -11.26 -8.96
N GLU A 24 8.46 -12.30 -8.72
CA GLU A 24 7.11 -12.42 -9.25
C GLU A 24 6.13 -12.52 -8.09
N ILE A 25 5.01 -11.78 -8.18
CA ILE A 25 3.87 -11.88 -7.26
C ILE A 25 2.63 -12.13 -8.13
N LYS A 26 1.95 -13.23 -7.83
CA LYS A 26 0.78 -13.67 -8.60
C LYS A 26 -0.44 -12.80 -8.28
N GLU A 27 -1.40 -12.82 -9.18
CA GLU A 27 -2.71 -12.22 -8.89
C GLU A 27 -3.35 -12.88 -7.68
N THR A 28 -4.03 -12.08 -6.88
CA THR A 28 -4.71 -12.50 -5.64
C THR A 28 -3.80 -13.05 -4.53
N GLU A 29 -2.48 -13.12 -4.77
CA GLU A 29 -1.51 -13.58 -3.77
C GLU A 29 -1.42 -12.59 -2.60
N LYS A 30 -1.36 -13.12 -1.38
CA LYS A 30 -1.16 -12.37 -0.15
C LYS A 30 0.28 -12.56 0.31
N VAL A 31 1.08 -11.52 0.20
CA VAL A 31 2.52 -11.56 0.44
C VAL A 31 2.89 -10.68 1.61
N ALA A 32 3.61 -11.24 2.57
CA ALA A 32 4.29 -10.48 3.61
C ALA A 32 5.73 -10.18 3.17
N VAL A 33 6.16 -8.91 3.32
CA VAL A 33 7.55 -8.50 3.09
C VAL A 33 8.18 -8.18 4.44
N VAL A 34 9.24 -8.89 4.77
CA VAL A 34 9.97 -8.77 6.04
C VAL A 34 11.41 -8.33 5.81
N GLY A 35 12.09 -7.96 6.90
CA GLY A 35 13.50 -7.57 6.92
C GLY A 35 13.76 -6.41 7.86
N PRO A 36 15.03 -6.13 8.18
CA PRO A 36 15.41 -5.07 9.10
C PRO A 36 15.03 -3.66 8.60
N SER A 37 15.12 -2.67 9.47
CA SER A 37 14.90 -1.27 9.08
C SER A 37 15.95 -0.83 8.07
N GLY A 38 15.54 -0.10 7.03
CA GLY A 38 16.43 0.43 6.00
C GLY A 38 16.84 -0.56 4.90
N CYS A 39 16.41 -1.83 4.92
CA CYS A 39 16.75 -2.82 3.89
C CYS A 39 15.99 -2.67 2.56
N GLY A 40 15.03 -1.71 2.45
CA GLY A 40 14.38 -1.40 1.18
C GLY A 40 12.91 -1.84 1.05
N LYS A 41 12.23 -2.22 2.15
CA LYS A 41 10.81 -2.61 2.14
C LYS A 41 9.91 -1.54 1.52
N THR A 42 9.95 -0.33 2.05
CA THR A 42 9.22 0.83 1.51
C THR A 42 9.65 1.16 0.08
N THR A 43 10.94 0.97 -0.25
CA THR A 43 11.45 1.18 -1.61
C THR A 43 10.80 0.19 -2.59
N LEU A 44 10.66 -1.09 -2.22
CA LEU A 44 9.96 -2.09 -3.04
C LEU A 44 8.50 -1.68 -3.28
N LEU A 45 7.77 -1.28 -2.23
CA LEU A 45 6.37 -0.82 -2.39
C LEU A 45 6.29 0.43 -3.29
N ASN A 46 7.22 1.36 -3.14
CA ASN A 46 7.27 2.58 -3.96
C ASN A 46 7.62 2.29 -5.43
N LEU A 47 8.43 1.28 -5.72
CA LEU A 47 8.67 0.81 -7.08
C LEU A 47 7.41 0.19 -7.67
N ILE A 48 6.76 -0.76 -6.98
CA ILE A 48 5.54 -1.44 -7.43
C ILE A 48 4.40 -0.43 -7.66
N SER A 49 4.29 0.60 -6.83
CA SER A 49 3.28 1.67 -7.00
C SER A 49 3.65 2.69 -8.08
N GLY A 50 4.85 2.62 -8.69
CA GLY A 50 5.33 3.60 -9.64
C GLY A 50 5.59 5.00 -9.06
N ILE A 51 5.73 5.12 -7.73
CA ILE A 51 6.25 6.35 -7.06
C ILE A 51 7.71 6.52 -7.42
N LEU A 52 8.48 5.43 -7.34
CA LEU A 52 9.87 5.36 -7.78
C LEU A 52 9.96 4.65 -9.14
N VAL A 53 10.98 5.01 -9.88
CA VAL A 53 11.32 4.38 -11.16
C VAL A 53 12.69 3.72 -11.00
N PRO A 54 12.87 2.46 -11.38
CA PRO A 54 14.17 1.81 -11.28
C PRO A 54 15.18 2.44 -12.25
N ASP A 55 16.46 2.45 -11.89
CA ASP A 55 17.55 2.91 -12.77
C ASP A 55 17.73 1.95 -13.95
N GLN A 56 17.48 0.63 -13.74
CA GLN A 56 17.58 -0.43 -14.74
C GLN A 56 16.57 -1.55 -14.45
N GLY A 57 16.34 -2.39 -15.45
CA GLY A 57 15.44 -3.54 -15.36
C GLY A 57 14.04 -3.23 -15.85
N THR A 58 13.14 -4.21 -15.72
CA THR A 58 11.74 -4.10 -16.16
C THR A 58 10.82 -4.37 -15.01
N LEU A 59 9.80 -3.50 -14.83
CA LEU A 59 8.77 -3.64 -13.82
C LEU A 59 7.40 -3.63 -14.50
N ILE A 60 6.76 -4.80 -14.52
CA ILE A 60 5.40 -4.97 -15.04
C ILE A 60 4.46 -5.15 -13.86
N SER A 61 3.36 -4.42 -13.85
CA SER A 61 2.31 -4.53 -12.85
C SER A 61 0.93 -4.28 -13.47
N CYS A 62 -0.04 -5.15 -13.22
CA CYS A 62 -1.37 -5.13 -13.87
C CYS A 62 -1.24 -5.06 -15.40
N ASP A 63 -0.35 -5.88 -15.98
CA ASP A 63 -0.04 -5.93 -17.42
C ASP A 63 0.50 -4.63 -18.05
N ILE A 64 0.93 -3.69 -17.20
CA ILE A 64 1.50 -2.39 -17.60
C ILE A 64 2.99 -2.38 -17.26
N ASP A 65 3.83 -2.06 -18.24
CA ASP A 65 5.26 -1.77 -18.02
C ASP A 65 5.40 -0.35 -17.46
N LEU A 66 5.68 -0.26 -16.15
CA LEU A 66 5.76 1.01 -15.44
C LEU A 66 6.95 1.88 -15.87
N ASN A 67 7.98 1.28 -16.47
CA ASN A 67 9.15 2.01 -16.96
C ASN A 67 8.80 2.89 -18.18
N THR A 68 7.79 2.50 -18.94
CA THR A 68 7.35 3.24 -20.13
C THR A 68 6.45 4.42 -19.83
N LEU A 69 5.90 4.50 -18.62
CA LEU A 69 4.96 5.52 -18.22
C LEU A 69 5.65 6.83 -17.86
N ASN A 70 5.10 7.95 -18.31
CA ASN A 70 5.44 9.25 -17.77
C ASN A 70 4.80 9.48 -16.39
N ASP A 71 5.18 10.56 -15.70
CA ASP A 71 4.74 10.83 -14.34
C ASP A 71 3.21 10.99 -14.21
N SER A 72 2.55 11.61 -15.20
CA SER A 72 1.08 11.72 -15.22
C SER A 72 0.40 10.37 -15.37
N GLN A 73 0.91 9.49 -16.22
CA GLN A 73 0.40 8.15 -16.44
C GLN A 73 0.61 7.27 -15.19
N ARG A 74 1.76 7.39 -14.51
CA ARG A 74 2.00 6.70 -13.24
C ARG A 74 1.03 7.16 -12.15
N ARG A 75 0.65 8.45 -12.11
CA ARG A 75 -0.38 8.94 -11.18
C ARG A 75 -1.76 8.30 -11.46
N VAL A 76 -2.14 8.19 -12.72
CA VAL A 76 -3.38 7.50 -13.11
C VAL A 76 -3.33 6.02 -12.73
N TYR A 77 -2.22 5.34 -13.02
CA TYR A 77 -1.99 3.96 -12.61
C TYR A 77 -2.17 3.78 -11.09
N ARG A 78 -1.49 4.60 -10.28
CA ARG A 78 -1.59 4.52 -8.82
C ARG A 78 -3.03 4.65 -8.33
N ILE A 79 -3.72 5.70 -8.77
CA ILE A 79 -5.04 6.01 -8.23
C ILE A 79 -6.12 5.02 -8.67
N SER A 80 -5.91 4.33 -9.81
CA SER A 80 -6.87 3.38 -10.36
C SER A 80 -6.57 1.92 -10.04
N LYS A 81 -5.30 1.57 -9.76
CA LYS A 81 -4.88 0.17 -9.59
C LYS A 81 -4.34 -0.13 -8.19
N ILE A 82 -3.86 0.89 -7.47
CA ILE A 82 -3.16 0.72 -6.21
C ILE A 82 -3.97 1.33 -5.07
N GLY A 83 -4.26 0.53 -4.04
CA GLY A 83 -4.64 1.03 -2.73
C GLY A 83 -3.39 1.06 -1.84
N PHE A 84 -2.99 2.23 -1.37
CA PHE A 84 -1.79 2.34 -0.53
C PHE A 84 -2.16 2.76 0.90
N VAL A 85 -1.80 1.90 1.87
CA VAL A 85 -1.91 2.17 3.31
C VAL A 85 -0.51 2.51 3.82
N PHE A 86 -0.30 3.77 4.17
CA PHE A 86 0.99 4.29 4.65
C PHE A 86 1.15 4.08 6.16
N GLN A 87 2.39 4.00 6.62
CA GLN A 87 2.73 3.85 8.03
C GLN A 87 2.21 5.02 8.89
N GLU A 88 2.29 6.27 8.40
CA GLU A 88 1.86 7.48 9.08
C GLU A 88 0.48 7.98 8.63
N PHE A 89 -0.37 7.08 8.11
CA PHE A 89 -1.74 7.33 7.66
C PHE A 89 -1.90 8.33 6.52
N GLU A 90 -1.09 9.39 6.45
CA GLU A 90 -1.16 10.47 5.45
C GLU A 90 -2.58 11.06 5.32
N LEU A 91 -3.24 11.28 6.46
CA LEU A 91 -4.54 11.93 6.52
C LEU A 91 -4.36 13.45 6.56
N ILE A 92 -5.32 14.16 5.97
CA ILE A 92 -5.32 15.61 5.90
C ILE A 92 -6.13 16.18 7.08
N ASP A 93 -5.49 16.87 8.00
CA ASP A 93 -6.07 17.28 9.28
C ASP A 93 -7.24 18.28 9.17
N TYR A 94 -7.26 19.11 8.12
CA TYR A 94 -8.35 20.06 7.88
C TYR A 94 -9.57 19.48 7.15
N LEU A 95 -9.48 18.23 6.69
CA LEU A 95 -10.60 17.47 6.13
C LEU A 95 -11.26 16.61 7.21
N ASN A 96 -12.58 16.43 7.11
CA ASN A 96 -13.27 15.46 7.93
C ASN A 96 -12.96 14.01 7.50
N VAL A 97 -13.46 13.03 8.24
CA VAL A 97 -13.23 11.61 7.96
C VAL A 97 -13.72 11.21 6.56
N ARG A 98 -14.96 11.60 6.19
CA ARG A 98 -15.54 11.31 4.87
C ARG A 98 -14.72 11.90 3.74
N GLU A 99 -14.28 13.14 3.88
CA GLU A 99 -13.46 13.83 2.89
C GLU A 99 -12.09 13.18 2.72
N ASN A 100 -11.47 12.72 3.81
CA ASN A 100 -10.23 11.96 3.74
C ASN A 100 -10.40 10.64 2.97
N ILE A 101 -11.51 9.93 3.19
CA ILE A 101 -11.81 8.69 2.47
C ILE A 101 -12.05 8.98 0.98
N LEU A 102 -12.74 10.07 0.64
CA LEU A 102 -13.05 10.49 -0.72
C LEU A 102 -11.89 11.16 -1.44
N LEU A 103 -10.79 11.47 -0.77
CA LEU A 103 -9.67 12.23 -1.32
C LEU A 103 -9.19 11.74 -2.70
N PRO A 104 -9.06 10.44 -2.99
CA PRO A 104 -8.65 9.95 -4.31
C PRO A 104 -9.54 10.48 -5.45
N TYR A 105 -10.84 10.62 -5.20
CA TYR A 105 -11.82 11.09 -6.18
C TYR A 105 -11.79 12.61 -6.38
N TYR A 106 -11.27 13.37 -5.41
CA TYR A 106 -11.15 14.83 -5.54
C TYR A 106 -9.89 15.25 -6.27
N ILE A 107 -8.82 14.48 -6.18
CA ILE A 107 -7.50 14.86 -6.69
C ILE A 107 -7.20 14.32 -8.09
N ASN A 108 -8.02 13.43 -8.64
CA ASN A 108 -7.74 12.83 -9.94
C ASN A 108 -9.02 12.59 -10.76
N GLN A 109 -9.02 13.11 -11.99
CA GLN A 109 -10.15 12.99 -12.92
C GLN A 109 -10.33 11.57 -13.50
N ALA A 110 -9.37 10.65 -13.31
CA ALA A 110 -9.51 9.26 -13.73
C ALA A 110 -10.59 8.51 -12.91
N LEU A 111 -10.90 9.01 -11.70
CA LEU A 111 -11.97 8.50 -10.85
C LEU A 111 -13.19 9.43 -10.93
N LYS A 112 -14.37 8.85 -11.11
CA LYS A 112 -15.61 9.60 -11.16
C LYS A 112 -16.40 9.44 -9.86
N LEU A 113 -16.62 10.54 -9.17
CA LEU A 113 -17.43 10.57 -7.96
C LEU A 113 -18.92 10.53 -8.35
N ASP A 114 -19.61 9.48 -7.96
CA ASP A 114 -21.06 9.29 -8.15
C ASP A 114 -21.73 8.77 -6.86
N GLN A 115 -23.01 8.47 -6.92
CA GLN A 115 -23.77 7.97 -5.78
C GLN A 115 -23.25 6.62 -5.28
N ASN A 116 -22.83 5.71 -6.18
CA ASN A 116 -22.31 4.40 -5.79
C ASN A 116 -21.02 4.53 -4.95
N VAL A 117 -20.18 5.52 -5.27
CA VAL A 117 -18.97 5.81 -4.47
C VAL A 117 -19.37 6.32 -3.08
N GLN A 118 -20.39 7.19 -2.97
CA GLN A 118 -20.86 7.68 -1.68
C GLN A 118 -21.44 6.55 -0.82
N ASP A 119 -22.22 5.65 -1.42
CA ASP A 119 -22.80 4.49 -0.73
C ASP A 119 -21.69 3.55 -0.24
N ARG A 120 -20.65 3.33 -1.07
CA ARG A 120 -19.49 2.54 -0.69
C ARG A 120 -18.68 3.18 0.45
N VAL A 121 -18.55 4.51 0.53
CA VAL A 121 -17.95 5.17 1.71
C VAL A 121 -18.68 4.76 2.97
N GLN A 122 -20.03 4.72 2.94
CA GLN A 122 -20.84 4.32 4.08
C GLN A 122 -20.62 2.84 4.42
N GLU A 123 -20.63 1.95 3.43
CA GLU A 123 -20.40 0.52 3.62
C GLU A 123 -19.03 0.23 4.22
N LEU A 124 -17.97 0.83 3.68
CA LEU A 124 -16.61 0.70 4.22
C LEU A 124 -16.50 1.26 5.64
N ALA A 125 -17.13 2.41 5.91
CA ALA A 125 -17.09 3.01 7.24
C ALA A 125 -17.79 2.12 8.27
N VAL A 126 -18.92 1.50 7.93
CA VAL A 126 -19.62 0.53 8.79
C VAL A 126 -18.75 -0.71 9.03
N SER A 127 -18.21 -1.31 7.98
CA SER A 127 -17.35 -2.49 8.11
C SER A 127 -16.10 -2.24 8.97
N MET A 128 -15.58 -1.02 8.93
CA MET A 128 -14.43 -0.56 9.73
C MET A 128 -14.85 0.05 11.08
N GLN A 129 -16.14 0.08 11.45
CA GLN A 129 -16.65 0.63 12.71
C GLN A 129 -16.25 2.10 12.94
N ILE A 130 -16.28 2.91 11.90
CA ILE A 130 -15.97 4.34 11.91
C ILE A 130 -17.10 5.21 11.32
N ASP A 131 -18.24 4.63 11.01
CA ASP A 131 -19.38 5.31 10.38
C ASP A 131 -19.91 6.49 11.23
N GLN A 132 -19.89 6.37 12.54
CA GLN A 132 -20.26 7.44 13.49
C GLN A 132 -19.33 8.66 13.41
N TYR A 133 -18.12 8.52 12.89
CA TYR A 133 -17.12 9.59 12.82
C TYR A 133 -17.06 10.27 11.45
N LEU A 134 -17.83 9.84 10.45
CA LEU A 134 -17.71 10.31 9.06
C LEU A 134 -17.73 11.84 8.91
N ASN A 135 -18.50 12.54 9.73
CA ASN A 135 -18.58 14.00 9.71
C ASN A 135 -17.66 14.65 10.74
N GLY A 136 -16.91 13.85 11.51
CA GLY A 136 -16.00 14.31 12.54
C GLY A 136 -14.63 14.69 11.98
N ARG A 137 -13.86 15.40 12.81
CA ARG A 137 -12.48 15.81 12.47
C ARG A 137 -11.49 14.68 12.77
N ILE A 138 -10.41 14.62 12.01
CA ILE A 138 -9.35 13.61 12.18
C ILE A 138 -8.66 13.74 13.57
N ASP A 139 -8.52 14.95 14.10
CA ASP A 139 -7.89 15.20 15.40
C ASP A 139 -8.72 14.70 16.60
N GLN A 140 -9.99 14.38 16.39
CA GLN A 140 -10.93 13.92 17.44
C GLN A 140 -11.05 12.39 17.53
N ILE A 141 -10.41 11.64 16.64
CA ILE A 141 -10.45 10.19 16.62
C ILE A 141 -9.11 9.57 17.05
N SER A 142 -9.17 8.37 17.61
CA SER A 142 -8.00 7.62 18.07
C SER A 142 -7.09 7.22 16.92
N GLN A 143 -5.86 6.84 17.23
CA GLN A 143 -4.88 6.37 16.24
C GLN A 143 -5.38 5.13 15.47
N GLY A 144 -6.04 4.17 16.16
CA GLY A 144 -6.63 3.01 15.50
C GLY A 144 -7.78 3.35 14.54
N GLU A 145 -8.59 4.39 14.89
CA GLU A 145 -9.63 4.89 13.99
C GLU A 145 -9.03 5.63 12.79
N ARG A 146 -7.97 6.43 12.98
CA ARG A 146 -7.21 7.06 11.87
C ARG A 146 -6.67 6.01 10.91
N GLN A 147 -6.12 4.91 11.44
CA GLN A 147 -5.67 3.79 10.62
C GLN A 147 -6.81 3.22 9.77
N ARG A 148 -7.98 2.99 10.35
CA ARG A 148 -9.15 2.49 9.62
C ARG A 148 -9.66 3.48 8.57
N VAL A 149 -9.59 4.79 8.82
CA VAL A 149 -9.86 5.83 7.80
C VAL A 149 -8.89 5.72 6.62
N ALA A 150 -7.59 5.57 6.88
CA ALA A 150 -6.58 5.41 5.85
C ALA A 150 -6.80 4.13 5.01
N ILE A 151 -7.22 3.04 5.66
CA ILE A 151 -7.62 1.80 4.98
C ILE A 151 -8.85 2.03 4.10
N CYS A 152 -9.92 2.64 4.61
CA CYS A 152 -11.12 2.96 3.81
C CYS A 152 -10.73 3.78 2.56
N ARG A 153 -9.87 4.79 2.72
CA ARG A 153 -9.35 5.59 1.60
C ARG A 153 -8.63 4.75 0.56
N ALA A 154 -7.80 3.80 1.00
CA ALA A 154 -7.07 2.91 0.11
C ALA A 154 -7.98 1.93 -0.63
N LEU A 155 -9.06 1.47 0.01
CA LEU A 155 -9.98 0.47 -0.51
C LEU A 155 -11.11 1.06 -1.38
N LEU A 156 -11.45 2.34 -1.20
CA LEU A 156 -12.57 2.97 -1.87
C LEU A 156 -12.51 2.89 -3.41
N PRO A 157 -11.35 3.06 -4.08
CA PRO A 157 -11.23 2.92 -5.53
C PRO A 157 -11.32 1.48 -6.06
N GLN A 158 -11.46 0.48 -5.21
CA GLN A 158 -11.43 -0.96 -5.56
C GLN A 158 -10.12 -1.34 -6.28
N PRO A 159 -8.98 -1.20 -5.60
CA PRO A 159 -7.69 -1.46 -6.22
C PRO A 159 -7.51 -2.94 -6.58
N GLU A 160 -6.72 -3.21 -7.63
CA GLU A 160 -6.25 -4.56 -7.98
C GLU A 160 -5.09 -5.01 -7.09
N ILE A 161 -4.35 -4.04 -6.53
CA ILE A 161 -3.20 -4.29 -5.65
C ILE A 161 -3.36 -3.42 -4.40
N LEU A 162 -3.28 -4.05 -3.24
CA LEU A 162 -3.26 -3.39 -1.94
C LEU A 162 -1.84 -3.44 -1.37
N LEU A 163 -1.22 -2.29 -1.21
CA LEU A 163 0.09 -2.11 -0.59
C LEU A 163 -0.08 -1.56 0.81
N ALA A 164 0.54 -2.18 1.80
CA ALA A 164 0.47 -1.74 3.19
C ALA A 164 1.88 -1.67 3.79
N ASP A 165 2.35 -0.46 4.07
CA ASP A 165 3.67 -0.21 4.67
C ASP A 165 3.55 -0.11 6.18
N GLU A 166 3.95 -1.15 6.89
CA GLU A 166 3.85 -1.28 8.34
C GLU A 166 2.51 -0.79 8.95
N PRO A 167 1.36 -1.25 8.42
CA PRO A 167 0.05 -0.69 8.77
C PRO A 167 -0.34 -0.95 10.23
N THR A 168 0.48 -1.70 10.95
CA THR A 168 0.23 -2.09 12.35
C THR A 168 1.29 -1.54 13.32
N GLY A 169 2.29 -0.79 12.84
CA GLY A 169 3.49 -0.42 13.59
C GLY A 169 3.21 0.23 14.95
N ASN A 170 2.22 1.12 15.02
CA ASN A 170 1.90 1.93 16.20
C ASN A 170 0.69 1.43 17.00
N LEU A 171 0.24 0.19 16.79
CA LEU A 171 -0.95 -0.36 17.42
C LEU A 171 -0.61 -1.40 18.49
N ASP A 172 -1.52 -1.58 19.45
CA ASP A 172 -1.45 -2.67 20.42
C ASP A 172 -1.68 -4.04 19.74
N PRO A 173 -1.29 -5.15 20.39
CA PRO A 173 -1.33 -6.49 19.77
C PRO A 173 -2.71 -6.95 19.28
N ALA A 174 -3.81 -6.51 19.92
CA ALA A 174 -5.16 -6.88 19.52
C ALA A 174 -5.56 -6.12 18.24
N ASN A 175 -5.31 -4.81 18.20
CA ASN A 175 -5.55 -3.98 17.03
C ASN A 175 -4.65 -4.36 15.84
N LYS A 176 -3.41 -4.81 16.07
CA LYS A 176 -2.52 -5.32 15.01
C LYS A 176 -3.17 -6.47 14.23
N ARG A 177 -3.68 -7.47 14.94
CA ARG A 177 -4.37 -8.61 14.30
C ARG A 177 -5.63 -8.17 13.59
N LEU A 178 -6.43 -7.32 14.22
CA LEU A 178 -7.66 -6.79 13.61
C LEU A 178 -7.36 -6.12 12.26
N ILE A 179 -6.36 -5.24 12.19
CA ILE A 179 -5.99 -4.54 10.95
C ILE A 179 -5.48 -5.53 9.89
N ARG A 180 -4.62 -6.49 10.26
CA ARG A 180 -4.17 -7.54 9.34
C ARG A 180 -5.36 -8.31 8.76
N ASP A 181 -6.26 -8.79 9.62
CA ASP A 181 -7.40 -9.61 9.23
C ASP A 181 -8.35 -8.85 8.32
N LEU A 182 -8.62 -7.56 8.61
CA LEU A 182 -9.40 -6.68 7.74
C LEU A 182 -8.78 -6.52 6.34
N LEU A 183 -7.46 -6.34 6.25
CA LEU A 183 -6.76 -6.22 4.97
C LEU A 183 -6.81 -7.53 4.17
N LEU A 184 -6.57 -8.68 4.84
CA LEU A 184 -6.63 -10.01 4.23
C LEU A 184 -8.05 -10.36 3.76
N GLU A 185 -9.05 -10.11 4.59
CA GLU A 185 -10.45 -10.36 4.27
C GLU A 185 -10.90 -9.52 3.07
N HIS A 186 -10.58 -8.22 3.07
CA HIS A 186 -10.94 -7.35 1.96
C HIS A 186 -10.24 -7.77 0.66
N ALA A 187 -8.94 -8.08 0.71
CA ALA A 187 -8.20 -8.58 -0.45
C ALA A 187 -8.80 -9.87 -1.00
N ALA A 188 -9.28 -10.77 -0.13
CA ALA A 188 -9.97 -12.01 -0.54
C ALA A 188 -11.34 -11.72 -1.19
N GLN A 189 -12.13 -10.81 -0.62
CA GLN A 189 -13.45 -10.45 -1.14
C GLN A 189 -13.39 -9.74 -2.50
N THR A 190 -12.35 -8.95 -2.74
CA THR A 190 -12.19 -8.16 -3.98
C THR A 190 -11.26 -8.81 -5.00
N ASN A 191 -10.70 -9.98 -4.70
CA ASN A 191 -9.64 -10.61 -5.48
C ASN A 191 -8.42 -9.70 -5.71
N ALA A 192 -8.11 -8.82 -4.76
CA ALA A 192 -6.93 -7.98 -4.82
C ALA A 192 -5.68 -8.74 -4.38
N THR A 193 -4.54 -8.42 -4.98
CA THR A 193 -3.23 -8.85 -4.49
C THR A 193 -2.86 -7.99 -3.28
N LEU A 194 -2.46 -8.62 -2.17
CA LEU A 194 -2.02 -7.89 -0.98
C LEU A 194 -0.50 -8.04 -0.78
N ILE A 195 0.18 -6.91 -0.64
CA ILE A 195 1.60 -6.88 -0.23
C ILE A 195 1.69 -6.04 1.04
N MET A 196 2.00 -6.69 2.15
CA MET A 196 2.11 -6.04 3.45
C MET A 196 3.54 -6.11 3.98
N VAL A 197 4.14 -4.96 4.23
CA VAL A 197 5.40 -4.86 4.98
C VAL A 197 5.10 -4.97 6.46
N THR A 198 5.84 -5.82 7.16
CA THR A 198 5.77 -5.95 8.61
C THR A 198 7.11 -6.41 9.19
N HIS A 199 7.37 -6.03 10.43
CA HIS A 199 8.46 -6.57 11.25
C HIS A 199 7.95 -7.47 12.39
N ASP A 200 6.65 -7.76 12.43
CA ASP A 200 6.01 -8.59 13.46
C ASP A 200 5.73 -9.99 12.93
N ASP A 201 6.62 -10.94 13.26
CA ASP A 201 6.53 -12.33 12.81
C ASP A 201 5.22 -13.04 13.21
N ARG A 202 4.55 -12.52 14.26
CA ARG A 202 3.26 -13.07 14.74
C ARG A 202 2.10 -12.79 13.79
N LEU A 203 2.31 -11.98 12.76
CA LEU A 203 1.28 -11.63 11.77
C LEU A 203 1.40 -12.46 10.47
N LEU A 204 2.46 -13.28 10.33
CA LEU A 204 2.82 -13.92 9.05
C LEU A 204 2.00 -15.16 8.72
N ASP A 205 1.34 -15.77 9.70
CA ASP A 205 0.69 -17.08 9.63
C ASP A 205 -0.46 -17.19 8.62
N GLN A 206 -0.99 -16.07 8.13
CA GLN A 206 -2.12 -16.02 7.20
C GLN A 206 -1.75 -15.54 5.78
N PHE A 207 -0.46 -15.31 5.52
CA PHE A 207 0.03 -14.95 4.20
C PHE A 207 0.40 -16.19 3.39
N ASP A 208 0.16 -16.15 2.08
CA ASP A 208 0.50 -17.24 1.17
C ASP A 208 2.02 -17.41 1.06
N ARG A 209 2.77 -16.29 1.18
CA ARG A 209 4.24 -16.28 1.09
C ARG A 209 4.85 -15.11 1.87
N THR A 210 6.03 -15.36 2.42
CA THR A 210 6.88 -14.33 3.02
C THR A 210 8.10 -14.08 2.12
N ILE A 211 8.41 -12.82 1.87
CA ILE A 211 9.60 -12.38 1.13
C ILE A 211 10.52 -11.66 2.11
N ASP A 212 11.72 -12.16 2.29
CA ASP A 212 12.77 -11.44 2.98
C ASP A 212 13.46 -10.51 2.00
N ILE A 213 13.27 -9.20 2.17
CA ILE A 213 13.82 -8.18 1.26
C ILE A 213 15.34 -8.05 1.40
N GLU A 214 15.93 -8.52 2.50
CA GLU A 214 17.39 -8.44 2.74
C GLU A 214 18.17 -9.18 1.67
N GLN A 215 17.61 -10.25 1.08
CA GLN A 215 18.21 -10.98 -0.03
C GLN A 215 18.46 -10.12 -1.28
N PHE A 216 17.80 -8.97 -1.39
CA PHE A 216 17.90 -8.04 -2.52
C PHE A 216 18.69 -6.77 -2.19
N HIS A 217 19.15 -6.62 -0.95
CA HIS A 217 19.94 -5.47 -0.53
C HIS A 217 21.42 -5.72 -0.77
N GLU A 218 22.06 -4.93 -1.62
CA GLU A 218 23.50 -4.97 -1.82
C GLU A 218 24.20 -4.02 -0.83
N VAL A 219 24.92 -4.58 0.12
CA VAL A 219 25.84 -3.83 0.97
C VAL A 219 27.15 -3.61 0.23
N ILE A 220 27.42 -2.38 -0.21
CA ILE A 220 28.77 -2.08 -0.72
C ILE A 220 29.71 -2.00 0.48
N SER A 221 30.56 -3.02 0.62
CA SER A 221 31.75 -2.88 1.47
C SER A 221 32.54 -1.69 0.93
N ALA A 222 32.68 -0.65 1.76
CA ALA A 222 33.55 0.46 1.45
C ALA A 222 34.97 -0.09 1.28
N SER A 223 35.51 0.01 0.05
CA SER A 223 36.89 -0.30 -0.28
C SER A 223 37.80 0.81 0.18
#